data_a2a479bcaf5af1760e50e92f1a7bb9cb
#
_entry.id   a2a479bcaf5af1760e50e92f1a7bb9cb
#
_cell.length_a   1.000
_cell.length_b   1.000
_cell.length_c   1.000
_cell.angle_alpha   90.00
_cell.angle_beta   90.00
_cell.angle_gamma   90.00
#
_symmetry.space_group_name_H-M   'P 1'
#
loop_
_entity.id
_entity.type
_entity.pdbx_description
1 polymer ?
#
loop_
_entity_poly.entity_id
_entity_poly.type
_entity_poly.pdbx_seq_one_letter_code
_entity_poly.pdbx_strand_id
1 'polypeptide(L)'
;MILKPPFYEKCNHYHALCPDVNKLRVGDWVYYIPETNKYSIRKSRIKEMHIIPARPRFRFLLDHCELLLENGETVDYNATFNSKEDVLEYIITDLKQSIAYKKIGLATLQQEIRKRERLLEFFEEKQKKLD
;
A
#
# COMPACT_ATOMS: atom_id res chain seq x y z
N MET A 1 7.03 -4.25 25.43
CA MET A 1 6.11 -3.16 25.84
C MET A 1 4.71 -3.51 25.38
N ILE A 2 3.73 -3.30 26.25
CA ILE A 2 2.33 -3.54 25.89
C ILE A 2 1.73 -2.21 25.46
N LEU A 3 1.02 -2.21 24.31
CA LEU A 3 0.33 -1.02 23.84
C LEU A 3 -0.77 -0.61 24.80
N LYS A 4 -0.86 0.68 25.06
CA LYS A 4 -1.90 1.24 25.92
C LYS A 4 -3.13 1.61 25.12
N PRO A 5 -4.35 1.50 25.69
CA PRO A 5 -5.58 1.86 25.01
C PRO A 5 -5.58 3.21 24.30
N PRO A 6 -5.00 4.31 24.85
CA PRO A 6 -4.96 5.59 24.14
C PRO A 6 -4.26 5.53 22.78
N PHE A 7 -3.28 4.66 22.65
CA PHE A 7 -2.65 4.46 21.33
C PHE A 7 -3.64 3.85 20.34
N TYR A 8 -4.40 2.88 20.77
CA TYR A 8 -5.39 2.22 19.95
C TYR A 8 -6.47 3.18 19.48
N GLU A 9 -6.95 4.03 20.34
CA GLU A 9 -7.95 5.04 19.99
C GLU A 9 -7.42 5.98 18.92
N LYS A 10 -6.18 6.43 19.03
CA LYS A 10 -5.55 7.27 18.02
C LYS A 10 -5.46 6.56 16.68
N CYS A 11 -5.09 5.30 16.67
CA CYS A 11 -5.01 4.52 15.46
C CYS A 11 -6.36 4.37 14.78
N ASN A 12 -7.44 4.19 15.55
CA ASN A 12 -8.79 4.03 15.03
C ASN A 12 -9.24 5.16 14.12
N HIS A 13 -8.69 6.35 14.28
CA HIS A 13 -9.01 7.48 13.42
C HIS A 13 -8.49 7.31 11.99
N TYR A 14 -7.51 6.47 11.80
CA TYR A 14 -6.82 6.33 10.53
C TYR A 14 -7.07 5.02 9.83
N HIS A 15 -7.31 3.98 10.60
CA HIS A 15 -7.33 2.62 10.06
C HIS A 15 -8.53 1.86 10.58
N ALA A 16 -9.29 1.29 9.68
CA ALA A 16 -10.39 0.41 10.04
C ALA A 16 -9.92 -0.81 10.85
N LEU A 17 -8.64 -1.17 10.73
CA LEU A 17 -8.05 -2.29 11.46
C LEU A 17 -7.72 -1.97 12.91
N CYS A 18 -7.69 -0.71 13.29
CA CYS A 18 -7.29 -0.32 14.63
C CYS A 18 -8.13 -0.92 15.76
N PRO A 19 -9.44 -1.16 15.61
CA PRO A 19 -10.20 -1.87 16.64
C PRO A 19 -9.64 -3.25 16.95
N ASP A 20 -9.03 -3.90 15.97
CA ASP A 20 -8.44 -5.23 16.13
C ASP A 20 -7.06 -5.19 16.77
N VAL A 21 -6.44 -4.04 16.82
CA VAL A 21 -5.11 -3.84 17.41
C VAL A 21 -5.08 -4.27 18.86
N ASN A 22 -6.15 -4.02 19.58
CA ASN A 22 -6.26 -4.39 20.99
C ASN A 22 -6.09 -5.88 21.23
N LYS A 23 -6.27 -6.69 20.21
CA LYS A 23 -6.22 -8.15 20.32
C LYS A 23 -4.83 -8.69 20.08
N LEU A 24 -3.95 -7.95 19.44
CA LEU A 24 -2.59 -8.44 19.19
C LEU A 24 -1.74 -8.36 20.43
N ARG A 25 -0.99 -9.43 20.67
CA ARG A 25 -0.08 -9.56 21.80
C ARG A 25 1.21 -10.21 21.37
N VAL A 26 2.25 -10.03 22.14
CA VAL A 26 3.50 -10.79 21.96
C VAL A 26 3.18 -12.28 21.95
N GLY A 27 3.73 -12.98 20.97
CA GLY A 27 3.47 -14.42 20.76
C GLY A 27 2.39 -14.72 19.76
N ASP A 28 1.57 -13.74 19.38
CA ASP A 28 0.54 -13.95 18.37
C ASP A 28 1.14 -14.06 16.97
N TRP A 29 0.48 -14.83 16.11
CA TRP A 29 0.84 -14.95 14.72
C TRP A 29 0.22 -13.81 13.92
N VAL A 30 1.02 -13.24 13.02
CA VAL A 30 0.53 -12.25 12.07
C VAL A 30 0.95 -12.62 10.66
N TYR A 31 0.14 -12.23 9.69
CA TYR A 31 0.44 -12.34 8.28
C TYR A 31 0.84 -10.96 7.77
N TYR A 32 1.78 -10.92 6.83
CA TYR A 32 2.23 -9.65 6.28
C TYR A 32 2.83 -9.85 4.90
N ILE A 33 2.95 -8.74 4.18
CA ILE A 33 3.58 -8.72 2.87
C ILE A 33 4.99 -8.16 3.05
N PRO A 34 6.05 -8.91 2.71
CA PRO A 34 7.41 -8.41 2.87
C PRO A 34 7.69 -7.27 1.89
N GLU A 35 8.52 -6.32 2.30
CA GLU A 35 8.89 -5.19 1.44
C GLU A 35 9.61 -5.63 0.17
N THR A 36 10.35 -6.71 0.25
CA THR A 36 11.13 -7.23 -0.86
C THR A 36 10.30 -7.89 -1.95
N ASN A 37 9.06 -8.27 -1.65
CA ASN A 37 8.18 -8.92 -2.62
C ASN A 37 6.71 -8.65 -2.30
N LYS A 38 6.11 -7.73 -3.06
CA LYS A 38 4.71 -7.29 -2.89
C LYS A 38 3.66 -8.39 -3.04
N TYR A 39 4.03 -9.49 -3.67
CA TYR A 39 3.09 -10.56 -4.01
C TYR A 39 3.36 -11.85 -3.25
N SER A 40 4.16 -11.77 -2.20
CA SER A 40 4.35 -12.90 -1.31
C SER A 40 3.69 -12.63 0.03
N ILE A 41 3.41 -13.70 0.74
CA ILE A 41 2.76 -13.66 2.04
C ILE A 41 3.67 -14.35 3.02
N ARG A 42 3.98 -13.67 4.12
CA ARG A 42 4.76 -14.22 5.21
C ARG A 42 3.94 -14.28 6.48
N LYS A 43 4.35 -15.16 7.36
CA LYS A 43 3.73 -15.37 8.65
C LYS A 43 4.83 -15.48 9.70
N SER A 44 4.67 -14.77 10.81
CA SER A 44 5.59 -14.89 11.93
C SER A 44 4.91 -14.50 13.23
N ARG A 45 5.54 -14.86 14.35
CA ARG A 45 5.06 -14.47 15.67
C ARG A 45 5.64 -13.14 16.07
N ILE A 46 4.86 -12.38 16.82
CA ILE A 46 5.30 -11.13 17.40
C ILE A 46 6.25 -11.43 18.56
N LYS A 47 7.47 -10.92 18.46
CA LYS A 47 8.47 -11.04 19.52
C LYS A 47 8.42 -9.85 20.48
N GLU A 48 8.32 -8.65 19.92
CA GLU A 48 8.26 -7.40 20.68
C GLU A 48 7.36 -6.40 19.97
N MET A 49 6.79 -5.50 20.74
CA MET A 49 5.95 -4.41 20.24
C MET A 49 6.54 -3.09 20.72
N HIS A 50 6.83 -2.18 19.79
CA HIS A 50 7.45 -0.89 20.09
C HIS A 50 6.58 0.25 19.60
N ILE A 51 6.36 1.24 20.48
CA ILE A 51 5.70 2.47 20.08
C ILE A 51 6.76 3.45 19.59
N ILE A 52 6.60 3.89 18.36
CA ILE A 52 7.47 4.89 17.75
C ILE A 52 6.78 6.25 17.88
N PRO A 53 7.39 7.23 18.57
CA PRO A 53 6.77 8.54 18.77
C PRO A 53 6.55 9.28 17.47
N ALA A 54 5.50 10.07 17.43
CA ALA A 54 5.23 10.97 16.32
C ALA A 54 6.39 11.96 16.14
N ARG A 55 6.74 12.21 14.88
CA ARG A 55 7.79 13.17 14.52
C ARG A 55 7.23 14.17 13.51
N PRO A 56 6.75 15.34 13.96
CA PRO A 56 6.11 16.31 13.07
C PRO A 56 6.98 16.82 11.91
N ARG A 57 8.30 16.76 12.06
CA ARG A 57 9.24 17.14 11.00
C ARG A 57 9.31 16.13 9.86
N PHE A 58 8.81 14.94 10.09
CA PHE A 58 8.76 13.86 9.13
C PHE A 58 7.31 13.53 8.85
N ARG A 59 7.06 12.49 8.08
CA ARG A 59 5.71 12.08 7.69
C ARG A 59 4.88 11.48 8.81
N PHE A 60 5.49 11.24 9.97
CA PHE A 60 4.82 10.59 11.09
C PHE A 60 4.18 11.64 11.98
N LEU A 61 2.94 11.98 11.70
CA LEU A 61 2.16 12.92 12.49
C LEU A 61 1.60 12.29 13.76
N LEU A 62 1.62 10.96 13.87
CA LEU A 62 1.09 10.21 14.99
C LEU A 62 2.05 9.15 15.45
N ASP A 63 1.92 8.76 16.72
CA ASP A 63 2.58 7.58 17.22
C ASP A 63 2.12 6.36 16.42
N HIS A 64 3.04 5.46 16.13
CA HIS A 64 2.71 4.19 15.49
C HIS A 64 3.40 3.04 16.21
N CYS A 65 2.96 1.84 15.97
CA CYS A 65 3.51 0.65 16.56
C CYS A 65 4.26 -0.17 15.53
N GLU A 66 5.50 -0.49 15.85
CA GLU A 66 6.31 -1.39 15.05
C GLU A 66 6.42 -2.73 15.76
N LEU A 67 6.25 -3.81 15.01
CA LEU A 67 6.37 -5.16 15.51
C LEU A 67 7.72 -5.74 15.10
N LEU A 68 8.47 -6.22 16.09
CA LEU A 68 9.62 -7.06 15.83
C LEU A 68 9.13 -8.51 15.84
N LEU A 69 9.38 -9.22 14.76
CA LEU A 69 8.93 -10.60 14.59
C LEU A 69 10.05 -11.59 14.93
N GLU A 70 9.68 -12.79 15.29
CA GLU A 70 10.65 -13.84 15.65
C GLU A 70 11.62 -14.17 14.52
N ASN A 71 11.21 -13.98 13.27
CA ASN A 71 12.09 -14.17 12.10
C ASN A 71 13.09 -13.03 11.88
N GLY A 72 13.11 -12.03 12.75
CA GLY A 72 14.02 -10.89 12.67
C GLY A 72 13.53 -9.73 11.83
N GLU A 73 12.42 -9.87 11.12
CA GLU A 73 11.84 -8.79 10.34
C GLU A 73 11.04 -7.86 11.24
N THR A 74 10.93 -6.60 10.82
CA THR A 74 10.07 -5.62 11.46
C THR A 74 8.93 -5.26 10.51
N VAL A 75 7.75 -5.03 11.06
CA VAL A 75 6.58 -4.67 10.28
C VAL A 75 5.75 -3.67 11.06
N ASP A 76 5.17 -2.70 10.36
CA ASP A 76 4.23 -1.77 10.98
C ASP A 76 2.98 -2.54 11.40
N TYR A 77 2.48 -2.25 12.59
CA TYR A 77 1.27 -2.87 13.11
C TYR A 77 0.12 -2.83 12.10
N ASN A 78 -0.04 -1.67 11.44
CA ASN A 78 -1.12 -1.45 10.47
C ASN A 78 -0.91 -2.19 9.15
N ALA A 79 0.26 -2.75 8.93
CA ALA A 79 0.58 -3.54 7.75
C ALA A 79 0.45 -5.05 7.97
N THR A 80 -0.13 -5.44 9.10
CA THR A 80 -0.37 -6.86 9.41
C THR A 80 -1.82 -7.24 9.17
N PHE A 81 -2.02 -8.54 8.97
CA PHE A 81 -3.34 -9.12 8.71
C PHE A 81 -3.57 -10.29 9.67
N ASN A 82 -4.83 -10.50 10.02
CA ASN A 82 -5.19 -11.56 10.96
C ASN A 82 -5.26 -12.94 10.30
N SER A 83 -5.45 -12.99 9.00
CA SER A 83 -5.59 -14.25 8.27
C SER A 83 -4.94 -14.16 6.89
N LYS A 84 -4.65 -15.32 6.33
CA LYS A 84 -4.13 -15.43 4.98
C LYS A 84 -5.16 -14.94 3.94
N GLU A 85 -6.43 -15.19 4.21
CA GLU A 85 -7.53 -14.76 3.37
C GLU A 85 -7.57 -13.24 3.24
N ASP A 86 -7.36 -12.53 4.34
CA ASP A 86 -7.33 -11.06 4.36
C ASP A 86 -6.17 -10.53 3.51
N VAL A 87 -5.00 -11.15 3.58
CA VAL A 87 -3.85 -10.77 2.75
C VAL A 87 -4.16 -10.98 1.28
N LEU A 88 -4.74 -12.13 0.94
CA LEU A 88 -5.11 -12.45 -0.44
C LEU A 88 -6.11 -11.44 -0.99
N GLU A 89 -7.10 -11.09 -0.21
CA GLU A 89 -8.09 -10.09 -0.60
C GLU A 89 -7.44 -8.74 -0.87
N TYR A 90 -6.52 -8.34 0.01
CA TYR A 90 -5.77 -7.10 -0.16
C TYR A 90 -4.97 -7.09 -1.46
N ILE A 91 -4.22 -8.15 -1.72
CA ILE A 91 -3.39 -8.28 -2.92
C ILE A 91 -4.26 -8.25 -4.18
N ILE A 92 -5.36 -8.99 -4.17
CA ILE A 92 -6.28 -9.04 -5.31
C ILE A 92 -6.88 -7.66 -5.59
N THR A 93 -7.32 -6.97 -4.55
CA THR A 93 -7.89 -5.62 -4.67
C THR A 93 -6.85 -4.65 -5.22
N ASP A 94 -5.63 -4.69 -4.70
CA ASP A 94 -4.54 -3.84 -5.16
C ASP A 94 -4.22 -4.09 -6.63
N LEU A 95 -4.14 -5.34 -7.04
CA LEU A 95 -3.89 -5.71 -8.44
C LEU A 95 -5.00 -5.23 -9.37
N LYS A 96 -6.26 -5.39 -8.96
CA LYS A 96 -7.40 -4.91 -9.75
C LYS A 96 -7.36 -3.41 -9.95
N GLN A 97 -7.04 -2.65 -8.90
CA GLN A 97 -6.90 -1.21 -8.99
C GLN A 97 -5.74 -0.81 -9.89
N SER A 98 -4.60 -1.46 -9.73
CA SER A 98 -3.42 -1.20 -10.56
C SER A 98 -3.71 -1.45 -12.04
N ILE A 99 -4.38 -2.54 -12.35
CA ILE A 99 -4.78 -2.86 -13.74
C ILE A 99 -5.73 -1.79 -14.27
N ALA A 100 -6.71 -1.37 -13.49
CA ALA A 100 -7.65 -0.33 -13.90
C ALA A 100 -6.95 0.98 -14.23
N TYR A 101 -6.00 1.41 -13.38
CA TYR A 101 -5.21 2.61 -13.65
C TYR A 101 -4.37 2.49 -14.91
N LYS A 102 -3.75 1.34 -15.12
CA LYS A 102 -2.95 1.10 -16.33
C LYS A 102 -3.79 1.14 -17.59
N LYS A 103 -5.00 0.60 -17.54
CA LYS A 103 -5.94 0.65 -18.68
C LYS A 103 -6.38 2.07 -19.01
N ILE A 104 -6.64 2.88 -18.01
CA ILE A 104 -6.97 4.31 -18.19
C ILE A 104 -5.79 5.03 -18.84
N GLY A 105 -4.58 4.83 -18.35
CA GLY A 105 -3.38 5.42 -18.92
C GLY A 105 -3.17 5.01 -20.37
N LEU A 106 -3.40 3.74 -20.69
CA LEU A 106 -3.29 3.23 -22.06
C LEU A 106 -4.31 3.91 -22.98
N ALA A 107 -5.56 4.03 -22.54
CA ALA A 107 -6.60 4.69 -23.33
C ALA A 107 -6.24 6.16 -23.61
N THR A 108 -5.69 6.87 -22.63
CA THR A 108 -5.23 8.24 -22.79
C THR A 108 -4.11 8.34 -23.81
N LEU A 109 -3.13 7.45 -23.74
CA LEU A 109 -2.02 7.42 -24.70
C LEU A 109 -2.53 7.13 -26.12
N GLN A 110 -3.48 6.23 -26.27
CA GLN A 110 -4.06 5.93 -27.57
C GLN A 110 -4.76 7.16 -28.18
N GLN A 111 -5.47 7.92 -27.37
CA GLN A 111 -6.10 9.17 -27.82
C GLN A 111 -5.06 10.20 -28.25
N GLU A 112 -3.97 10.34 -27.52
CA GLU A 112 -2.89 11.24 -27.87
C GLU A 112 -2.22 10.86 -29.18
N ILE A 113 -2.00 9.58 -29.40
CA ILE A 113 -1.42 9.08 -30.63
C ILE A 113 -2.32 9.42 -31.82
N ARG A 114 -3.62 9.14 -31.70
CA ARG A 114 -4.59 9.47 -32.77
C ARG A 114 -4.61 10.95 -33.10
N LYS A 115 -4.50 11.79 -32.08
CA LYS A 115 -4.47 13.23 -32.24
C LYS A 115 -3.24 13.67 -33.04
N ARG A 116 -2.09 13.10 -32.71
CA ARG A 116 -0.83 13.40 -33.41
C ARG A 116 -0.83 12.86 -34.83
N GLU A 117 -1.40 11.70 -35.04
CA GLU A 117 -1.54 11.15 -36.37
C GLU A 117 -2.38 12.05 -37.28
N ARG A 118 -3.49 12.59 -36.76
CA ARG A 118 -4.31 13.54 -37.51
C ARG A 118 -3.57 14.83 -37.82
N LEU A 119 -2.78 15.33 -36.91
CA LEU A 119 -1.94 16.51 -37.13
C LEU A 119 -0.89 16.23 -38.20
N LEU A 120 -0.27 15.08 -38.17
CA LEU A 120 0.70 14.66 -39.15
C LEU A 120 0.10 14.64 -40.54
N GLU A 121 -1.05 14.01 -40.72
CA GLU A 121 -1.76 13.97 -42.00
C GLU A 121 -2.06 15.38 -42.52
N PHE A 122 -2.51 16.26 -41.62
CA PHE A 122 -2.81 17.63 -41.99
C PHE A 122 -1.59 18.36 -42.53
N PHE A 123 -0.44 18.22 -41.87
CA PHE A 123 0.77 18.88 -42.31
C PHE A 123 1.41 18.24 -43.52
N GLU A 124 1.30 16.95 -43.70
CA GLU A 124 1.73 16.27 -44.89
C GLU A 124 0.94 16.74 -46.13
N GLU A 125 -0.36 16.93 -45.99
CA GLU A 125 -1.22 17.48 -47.00
C GLU A 125 -0.79 18.89 -47.42
N LYS A 126 -0.48 19.75 -46.42
CA LYS A 126 0.02 21.10 -46.66
C LYS A 126 1.35 21.07 -47.39
N GLN A 127 2.22 20.17 -47.06
CA GLN A 127 3.52 20.04 -47.70
C GLN A 127 3.34 19.71 -49.18
N LYS A 128 2.42 18.83 -49.54
CA LYS A 128 2.12 18.48 -50.92
C LYS A 128 1.62 19.67 -51.71
N LYS A 129 0.86 20.56 -51.08
CA LYS A 129 0.27 21.73 -51.77
C LYS A 129 1.29 22.86 -51.98
N LEU A 130 2.43 22.82 -51.34
CA LEU A 130 3.49 23.81 -51.52
C LEU A 130 4.26 23.57 -52.84
N ASP A 131 4.21 22.39 -53.32
CA ASP A 131 4.83 22.05 -54.60
C ASP A 131 3.90 22.43 -55.75
#